data_868c6cc2780f4dba0865785a6c5f0cb7
#
_entry.id   868c6cc2780f4dba0865785a6c5f0cb7
#
_cell.length_a   1.000
_cell.length_b   1.000
_cell.length_c   1.000
_cell.angle_alpha   90.00
_cell.angle_beta   90.00
_cell.angle_gamma   90.00
#
_symmetry.space_group_name_H-M   'P 1'
#
loop_
_entity.id
_entity.type
_entity.pdbx_description
1 polymer ?
#
loop_
_entity_poly.entity_id
_entity_poly.type
_entity_poly.pdbx_seq_one_letter_code
_entity_poly.pdbx_strand_id
1 'polypeptide(L)'
;VKKFRRNQARMHLVMMLTLTFTTGIIDAVGYLGLDRVFTANMTGNVVILGMAIAQADGLPIVGPIVALAAFLIGAAIGGRVLRGGRAGWSGRSTISFGVTGGVLLGLGISTFFVVPEENTPWAFTITGLLGAAMGLQAAAARKIAVADVTTVVVTSTIVGLASESKLAGGTGKNFPRRVLAVVLILAGAGVGALLLQVHIGVGMGVAGGLTLLVALTGHLLRERRREVEAREAEAAAATASATAPASATASATPAASAASGAQEARSAAPGANGDARG
;
A
#
# COMPACT_ATOMS: atom_id res chain seq x y z
N VAL A 1 1.46 24.79 5.90
CA VAL A 1 2.21 23.55 5.60
C VAL A 1 2.20 22.57 6.78
N LYS A 2 2.64 22.92 8.01
CA LYS A 2 2.69 22.01 9.18
C LYS A 2 1.32 21.44 9.58
N LYS A 3 0.24 22.27 9.59
CA LYS A 3 -1.13 21.83 9.91
C LYS A 3 -1.67 20.84 8.87
N PHE A 4 -1.41 21.09 7.58
CA PHE A 4 -1.81 20.22 6.47
C PHE A 4 -1.13 18.86 6.55
N ARG A 5 0.20 18.81 6.73
CA ARG A 5 0.96 17.56 6.90
C ARG A 5 0.48 16.73 8.10
N ARG A 6 0.14 17.37 9.22
CA ARG A 6 -0.39 16.70 10.41
C ARG A 6 -1.76 16.08 10.15
N ASN A 7 -2.64 16.78 9.42
CA ASN A 7 -3.96 16.25 9.06
C ASN A 7 -3.84 15.07 8.09
N GLN A 8 -2.92 15.12 7.14
CA GLN A 8 -2.66 14.05 6.20
C GLN A 8 -2.16 12.78 6.90
N ALA A 9 -1.21 12.92 7.84
CA ALA A 9 -0.72 11.79 8.63
C ALA A 9 -1.83 11.13 9.48
N ARG A 10 -2.72 11.93 10.08
CA ARG A 10 -3.89 11.42 10.80
C ARG A 10 -4.84 10.66 9.89
N MET A 11 -5.11 11.18 8.69
CA MET A 11 -6.00 10.53 7.73
C MET A 11 -5.42 9.20 7.23
N HIS A 12 -4.11 9.14 6.93
CA HIS A 12 -3.45 7.86 6.59
C HIS A 12 -3.56 6.86 7.73
N LEU A 13 -3.41 7.30 8.98
CA LEU A 13 -3.60 6.43 10.15
C LEU A 13 -5.03 5.88 10.21
N VAL A 14 -6.05 6.73 10.06
CA VAL A 14 -7.47 6.30 10.06
C VAL A 14 -7.71 5.28 8.94
N MET A 15 -7.25 5.54 7.73
CA MET A 15 -7.39 4.62 6.61
C MET A 15 -6.73 3.26 6.88
N MET A 16 -5.52 3.24 7.45
CA MET A 16 -4.84 1.99 7.83
C MET A 16 -5.60 1.24 8.93
N LEU A 17 -6.13 1.94 9.91
CA LEU A 17 -6.94 1.35 10.99
C LEU A 17 -8.26 0.78 10.46
N THR A 18 -8.91 1.45 9.50
CA THR A 18 -10.08 0.90 8.79
C THR A 18 -9.72 -0.37 8.05
N LEU A 19 -8.59 -0.43 7.33
CA LEU A 19 -8.12 -1.65 6.69
C LEU A 19 -7.77 -2.76 7.69
N THR A 20 -7.28 -2.43 8.87
CA THR A 20 -7.06 -3.41 9.96
C THR A 20 -8.38 -4.01 10.43
N PHE A 21 -9.41 -3.20 10.58
CA PHE A 21 -10.75 -3.66 10.92
C PHE A 21 -11.33 -4.56 9.82
N THR A 22 -11.23 -4.17 8.54
CA THR A 22 -11.70 -5.01 7.42
C THR A 22 -10.94 -6.33 7.31
N THR A 23 -9.64 -6.34 7.62
CA THR A 23 -8.83 -7.57 7.69
C THR A 23 -9.40 -8.53 8.73
N GLY A 24 -9.78 -8.03 9.91
CA GLY A 24 -10.45 -8.84 10.93
C GLY A 24 -11.77 -9.45 10.45
N ILE A 25 -12.61 -8.65 9.76
CA ILE A 25 -13.87 -9.15 9.17
C ILE A 25 -13.59 -10.31 8.21
N ILE A 26 -12.67 -10.13 7.27
CA ILE A 26 -12.40 -11.10 6.20
C ILE A 26 -11.72 -12.36 6.75
N ASP A 27 -10.85 -12.24 7.74
CA ASP A 27 -10.26 -13.41 8.40
C ASP A 27 -11.32 -14.22 9.16
N ALA A 28 -12.28 -13.56 9.83
CA ALA A 28 -13.39 -14.25 10.47
C ALA A 28 -14.31 -14.94 9.46
N VAL A 29 -14.62 -14.26 8.35
CA VAL A 29 -15.43 -14.83 7.24
C VAL A 29 -14.73 -16.03 6.62
N GLY A 30 -13.42 -15.95 6.37
CA GLY A 30 -12.63 -17.05 5.83
C GLY A 30 -12.54 -18.24 6.78
N TYR A 31 -12.30 -17.99 8.06
CA TYR A 31 -12.14 -19.03 9.05
C TYR A 31 -13.47 -19.76 9.38
N LEU A 32 -14.56 -19.03 9.49
CA LEU A 32 -15.86 -19.57 9.89
C LEU A 32 -16.73 -19.98 8.70
N GLY A 33 -16.48 -19.45 7.50
CA GLY A 33 -17.32 -19.67 6.33
C GLY A 33 -16.63 -20.33 5.14
N LEU A 34 -15.30 -20.57 5.18
CA LEU A 34 -14.51 -21.19 4.10
C LEU A 34 -13.55 -22.26 4.64
N ASP A 35 -14.07 -23.19 5.43
CA ASP A 35 -13.31 -24.35 5.93
C ASP A 35 -12.03 -23.97 6.73
N ARG A 36 -12.19 -23.14 7.76
CA ARG A 36 -11.13 -22.78 8.73
C ARG A 36 -9.87 -22.18 8.10
N VAL A 37 -10.02 -21.42 7.03
CA VAL A 37 -8.92 -20.79 6.30
C VAL A 37 -8.87 -19.30 6.59
N PHE A 38 -7.72 -18.78 7.01
CA PHE A 38 -7.48 -17.34 7.07
C PHE A 38 -7.15 -16.80 5.67
N THR A 39 -7.68 -15.64 5.33
CA THR A 39 -7.40 -15.02 4.03
C THR A 39 -6.32 -13.95 4.07
N ALA A 40 -6.02 -13.42 5.27
CA ALA A 40 -4.96 -12.44 5.51
C ALA A 40 -3.94 -12.89 6.56
N ASN A 41 -4.33 -13.72 7.54
CA ASN A 41 -3.43 -14.24 8.57
C ASN A 41 -2.69 -15.51 8.10
N MET A 42 -1.65 -15.34 7.30
CA MET A 42 -0.89 -16.46 6.73
C MET A 42 -0.14 -17.29 7.78
N THR A 43 0.24 -16.70 8.91
CA THR A 43 0.84 -17.46 10.04
C THR A 43 -0.13 -18.51 10.57
N GLY A 44 -1.42 -18.15 10.70
CA GLY A 44 -2.46 -19.10 11.08
C GLY A 44 -2.57 -20.26 10.08
N ASN A 45 -2.58 -19.97 8.78
CA ASN A 45 -2.64 -20.99 7.74
C ASN A 45 -1.43 -21.94 7.75
N VAL A 46 -0.22 -21.42 7.98
CA VAL A 46 0.98 -22.25 8.09
C VAL A 46 0.88 -23.20 9.28
N VAL A 47 0.36 -22.74 10.42
CA VAL A 47 0.17 -23.59 11.62
C VAL A 47 -0.92 -24.63 11.37
N ILE A 48 -2.07 -24.24 10.81
CA ILE A 48 -3.16 -25.17 10.45
C ILE A 48 -2.65 -26.25 9.50
N LEU A 49 -1.92 -25.85 8.45
CA LEU A 49 -1.35 -26.78 7.48
C LEU A 49 -0.36 -27.75 8.12
N GLY A 50 0.52 -27.25 9.01
CA GLY A 50 1.45 -28.10 9.75
C GLY A 50 0.75 -29.15 10.61
N MET A 51 -0.31 -28.78 11.32
CA MET A 51 -1.14 -29.69 12.11
C MET A 51 -1.89 -30.68 11.20
N ALA A 52 -2.45 -30.22 10.07
CA ALA A 52 -3.17 -31.07 9.13
C ALA A 52 -2.26 -32.12 8.47
N ILE A 53 -1.02 -31.77 8.11
CA ILE A 53 -0.01 -32.71 7.60
C ILE A 53 0.35 -33.76 8.66
N ALA A 54 0.36 -33.37 9.93
CA ALA A 54 0.55 -34.30 11.06
C ALA A 54 -0.73 -35.13 11.38
N GLN A 55 -1.74 -35.09 10.51
CA GLN A 55 -2.99 -35.83 10.62
C GLN A 55 -3.84 -35.49 11.86
N ALA A 56 -3.77 -34.26 12.35
CA ALA A 56 -4.72 -33.78 13.35
C ALA A 56 -6.14 -33.72 12.73
N ASP A 57 -7.10 -34.27 13.45
CA ASP A 57 -8.46 -34.46 12.96
C ASP A 57 -9.17 -33.15 12.59
N GLY A 58 -9.90 -33.20 11.48
CA GLY A 58 -10.81 -32.13 11.06
C GLY A 58 -10.13 -30.82 10.60
N LEU A 59 -8.83 -30.85 10.24
CA LEU A 59 -8.13 -29.69 9.71
C LEU A 59 -7.94 -29.78 8.19
N PRO A 60 -8.20 -28.64 7.46
CA PRO A 60 -8.07 -28.61 6.02
C PRO A 60 -6.61 -28.55 5.56
N ILE A 61 -6.29 -29.19 4.43
CA ILE A 61 -4.99 -29.10 3.77
C ILE A 61 -5.05 -28.17 2.56
N VAL A 62 -6.04 -28.36 1.70
CA VAL A 62 -6.12 -27.68 0.40
C VAL A 62 -6.39 -26.20 0.55
N GLY A 63 -7.33 -25.81 1.40
CA GLY A 63 -7.70 -24.43 1.63
C GLY A 63 -6.52 -23.54 2.06
N PRO A 64 -5.76 -23.90 3.12
CA PRO A 64 -4.57 -23.16 3.55
C PRO A 64 -3.49 -23.05 2.48
N ILE A 65 -3.27 -24.11 1.66
CA ILE A 65 -2.31 -24.06 0.54
C ILE A 65 -2.77 -23.04 -0.51
N VAL A 66 -4.05 -23.11 -0.91
CA VAL A 66 -4.63 -22.17 -1.89
C VAL A 66 -4.54 -20.74 -1.38
N ALA A 67 -4.92 -20.49 -0.12
CA ALA A 67 -4.86 -19.16 0.47
C ALA A 67 -3.42 -18.61 0.51
N LEU A 68 -2.46 -19.43 0.96
CA LEU A 68 -1.05 -19.06 1.07
C LEU A 68 -0.45 -18.75 -0.32
N ALA A 69 -0.65 -19.64 -1.29
CA ALA A 69 -0.14 -19.47 -2.64
C ALA A 69 -0.74 -18.21 -3.31
N ALA A 70 -2.06 -18.04 -3.21
CA ALA A 70 -2.74 -16.89 -3.78
C ALA A 70 -2.33 -15.57 -3.09
N PHE A 71 -2.18 -15.57 -1.77
CA PHE A 71 -1.68 -14.40 -1.03
C PHE A 71 -0.27 -14.00 -1.47
N LEU A 72 0.64 -14.96 -1.64
CA LEU A 72 2.00 -14.71 -2.14
C LEU A 72 1.98 -14.11 -3.55
N ILE A 73 1.13 -14.64 -4.44
CA ILE A 73 0.93 -14.11 -5.79
C ILE A 73 0.40 -12.66 -5.72
N GLY A 74 -0.65 -12.42 -4.94
CA GLY A 74 -1.22 -11.09 -4.75
C GLY A 74 -0.21 -10.08 -4.19
N ALA A 75 0.58 -10.50 -3.19
CA ALA A 75 1.63 -9.68 -2.59
C ALA A 75 2.77 -9.40 -3.59
N ALA A 76 3.15 -10.37 -4.42
CA ALA A 76 4.16 -10.20 -5.48
C ALA A 76 3.68 -9.22 -6.57
N ILE A 77 2.42 -9.36 -7.01
CA ILE A 77 1.79 -8.41 -7.95
C ILE A 77 1.79 -7.00 -7.34
N GLY A 78 1.33 -6.87 -6.08
CA GLY A 78 1.34 -5.60 -5.36
C GLY A 78 2.72 -4.99 -5.24
N GLY A 79 3.73 -5.80 -4.87
CA GLY A 79 5.12 -5.39 -4.82
C GLY A 79 5.64 -4.88 -6.16
N ARG A 80 5.29 -5.55 -7.27
CA ARG A 80 5.68 -5.14 -8.62
C ARG A 80 4.98 -3.86 -9.06
N VAL A 81 3.65 -3.76 -8.87
CA VAL A 81 2.85 -2.57 -9.22
C VAL A 81 3.34 -1.34 -8.46
N LEU A 82 3.71 -1.50 -7.20
CA LEU A 82 4.14 -0.40 -6.33
C LEU A 82 5.64 -0.10 -6.38
N ARG A 83 6.42 -0.85 -7.19
CA ARG A 83 7.87 -0.65 -7.34
C ARG A 83 8.18 0.73 -7.91
N GLY A 84 9.23 1.39 -7.41
CA GLY A 84 9.67 2.71 -7.86
C GLY A 84 8.83 3.90 -7.38
N GLY A 85 7.71 3.69 -6.68
CA GLY A 85 6.94 4.77 -6.05
C GLY A 85 7.59 5.28 -4.75
N ARG A 86 7.44 6.58 -4.46
CA ARG A 86 7.81 7.15 -3.16
C ARG A 86 6.96 6.54 -2.04
N ALA A 87 7.48 6.49 -0.82
CA ALA A 87 6.70 6.11 0.36
C ALA A 87 5.47 7.02 0.53
N GLY A 88 4.37 6.46 1.04
CA GLY A 88 3.11 7.17 1.21
C GLY A 88 2.05 6.80 0.18
N TRP A 89 0.92 7.51 0.21
CA TRP A 89 -0.21 7.25 -0.68
C TRP A 89 0.09 7.64 -2.13
N SER A 90 -0.16 6.73 -3.06
CA SER A 90 0.06 6.91 -4.50
C SER A 90 -1.19 6.51 -5.29
N GLY A 91 -1.28 6.89 -6.58
CA GLY A 91 -2.36 6.41 -7.44
C GLY A 91 -2.38 4.89 -7.59
N ARG A 92 -1.21 4.27 -7.56
CA ARG A 92 -1.08 2.80 -7.58
C ARG A 92 -1.63 2.17 -6.30
N SER A 93 -1.46 2.81 -5.14
CA SER A 93 -2.08 2.37 -3.87
C SER A 93 -3.61 2.46 -3.95
N THR A 94 -4.15 3.56 -4.51
CA THR A 94 -5.59 3.71 -4.76
C THR A 94 -6.14 2.58 -5.64
N ILE A 95 -5.46 2.27 -6.75
CA ILE A 95 -5.86 1.17 -7.65
C ILE A 95 -5.79 -0.17 -6.89
N SER A 96 -4.72 -0.43 -6.14
CA SER A 96 -4.57 -1.68 -5.38
C SER A 96 -5.71 -1.89 -4.39
N PHE A 97 -6.06 -0.87 -3.59
CA PHE A 97 -7.21 -0.95 -2.67
C PHE A 97 -8.55 -0.98 -3.40
N GLY A 98 -8.67 -0.28 -4.53
CA GLY A 98 -9.86 -0.35 -5.39
C GLY A 98 -10.10 -1.75 -5.94
N VAL A 99 -9.06 -2.41 -6.44
CA VAL A 99 -9.12 -3.81 -6.91
C VAL A 99 -9.47 -4.75 -5.76
N THR A 100 -8.79 -4.61 -4.61
CA THR A 100 -9.09 -5.42 -3.42
C THR A 100 -10.57 -5.26 -3.02
N GLY A 101 -11.04 -4.03 -2.83
CA GLY A 101 -12.42 -3.78 -2.44
C GLY A 101 -13.43 -4.25 -3.49
N GLY A 102 -13.11 -4.11 -4.78
CA GLY A 102 -13.93 -4.62 -5.88
C GLY A 102 -14.04 -6.15 -5.88
N VAL A 103 -12.93 -6.85 -5.66
CA VAL A 103 -12.92 -8.33 -5.54
C VAL A 103 -13.75 -8.78 -4.33
N LEU A 104 -13.54 -8.17 -3.15
CA LEU A 104 -14.30 -8.48 -1.95
C LEU A 104 -15.80 -8.28 -2.15
N LEU A 105 -16.20 -7.15 -2.75
CA LEU A 105 -17.60 -6.85 -3.02
C LEU A 105 -18.20 -7.78 -4.09
N GLY A 106 -17.48 -8.05 -5.18
CA GLY A 106 -17.91 -8.94 -6.24
C GLY A 106 -18.10 -10.38 -5.74
N LEU A 107 -17.16 -10.89 -4.93
CA LEU A 107 -17.30 -12.19 -4.28
C LEU A 107 -18.45 -12.18 -3.27
N GLY A 108 -18.62 -11.12 -2.48
CA GLY A 108 -19.76 -10.97 -1.59
C GLY A 108 -21.08 -11.08 -2.33
N ILE A 109 -21.21 -10.41 -3.48
CA ILE A 109 -22.42 -10.48 -4.32
C ILE A 109 -22.59 -11.87 -4.91
N SER A 110 -21.54 -12.51 -5.42
CA SER A 110 -21.61 -13.82 -6.05
C SER A 110 -22.09 -14.93 -5.09
N THR A 111 -21.77 -14.82 -3.80
CA THR A 111 -22.19 -15.79 -2.80
C THR A 111 -23.71 -15.76 -2.50
N PHE A 112 -24.42 -14.70 -2.88
CA PHE A 112 -25.89 -14.69 -2.83
C PHE A 112 -26.54 -15.56 -3.91
N PHE A 113 -25.83 -15.82 -5.00
CA PHE A 113 -26.32 -16.69 -6.08
C PHE A 113 -25.85 -18.13 -5.89
N VAL A 114 -24.62 -18.33 -5.40
CA VAL A 114 -24.02 -19.64 -5.16
C VAL A 114 -23.30 -19.62 -3.81
N VAL A 115 -23.92 -20.20 -2.80
CA VAL A 115 -23.30 -20.32 -1.47
C VAL A 115 -22.12 -21.30 -1.55
N PRO A 116 -20.93 -20.96 -1.07
CA PRO A 116 -19.82 -21.88 -1.07
C PRO A 116 -20.04 -23.00 -0.03
N GLU A 117 -19.96 -24.24 -0.51
CA GLU A 117 -19.90 -25.43 0.36
C GLU A 117 -18.44 -25.79 0.62
N GLU A 118 -18.15 -26.37 1.79
CA GLU A 118 -16.80 -26.79 2.16
C GLU A 118 -16.22 -27.77 1.13
N ASN A 119 -14.92 -27.67 0.87
CA ASN A 119 -14.20 -28.54 -0.05
C ASN A 119 -14.69 -28.55 -1.52
N THR A 120 -15.41 -27.52 -1.93
CA THR A 120 -15.83 -27.38 -3.33
C THR A 120 -14.85 -26.53 -4.15
N PRO A 121 -14.77 -26.72 -5.48
CA PRO A 121 -13.98 -25.85 -6.35
C PRO A 121 -14.36 -24.38 -6.23
N TRP A 122 -15.62 -24.08 -5.94
CA TRP A 122 -16.12 -22.73 -5.73
C TRP A 122 -15.58 -22.11 -4.44
N ALA A 123 -15.60 -22.85 -3.31
CA ALA A 123 -15.00 -22.39 -2.06
C ALA A 123 -13.50 -22.12 -2.21
N PHE A 124 -12.75 -23.01 -2.89
CA PHE A 124 -11.34 -22.79 -3.18
C PHE A 124 -11.09 -21.58 -4.09
N THR A 125 -11.97 -21.33 -5.07
CA THR A 125 -11.90 -20.13 -5.92
C THR A 125 -12.06 -18.85 -5.10
N ILE A 126 -13.08 -18.81 -4.22
CA ILE A 126 -13.29 -17.68 -3.30
C ILE A 126 -12.06 -17.50 -2.40
N THR A 127 -11.59 -18.58 -1.76
CA THR A 127 -10.40 -18.56 -0.89
C THR A 127 -9.17 -18.01 -1.61
N GLY A 128 -8.93 -18.47 -2.84
CA GLY A 128 -7.82 -18.00 -3.67
C GLY A 128 -7.93 -16.51 -4.03
N LEU A 129 -9.10 -16.07 -4.49
CA LEU A 129 -9.33 -14.67 -4.85
C LEU A 129 -9.25 -13.74 -3.63
N LEU A 130 -9.80 -14.15 -2.48
CA LEU A 130 -9.66 -13.42 -1.22
C LEU A 130 -8.20 -13.36 -0.78
N GLY A 131 -7.49 -14.49 -0.79
CA GLY A 131 -6.06 -14.53 -0.47
C GLY A 131 -5.23 -13.60 -1.34
N ALA A 132 -5.43 -13.64 -2.66
CA ALA A 132 -4.74 -12.76 -3.61
C ALA A 132 -5.07 -11.27 -3.37
N ALA A 133 -6.35 -10.94 -3.14
CA ALA A 133 -6.78 -9.58 -2.84
C ALA A 133 -6.17 -9.07 -1.53
N MET A 134 -6.13 -9.90 -0.49
CA MET A 134 -5.52 -9.55 0.80
C MET A 134 -3.99 -9.45 0.71
N GLY A 135 -3.33 -10.27 -0.11
CA GLY A 135 -1.91 -10.13 -0.42
C GLY A 135 -1.58 -8.81 -1.11
N LEU A 136 -2.38 -8.42 -2.10
CA LEU A 136 -2.27 -7.13 -2.78
C LEU A 136 -2.49 -5.96 -1.80
N GLN A 137 -3.51 -6.05 -0.93
CA GLN A 137 -3.78 -5.07 0.12
C GLN A 137 -2.59 -4.94 1.09
N ALA A 138 -2.05 -6.07 1.55
CA ALA A 138 -0.92 -6.11 2.47
C ALA A 138 0.33 -5.43 1.87
N ALA A 139 0.65 -5.70 0.61
CA ALA A 139 1.74 -5.06 -0.10
C ALA A 139 1.53 -3.54 -0.24
N ALA A 140 0.30 -3.09 -0.53
CA ALA A 140 -0.04 -1.68 -0.63
C ALA A 140 0.04 -0.97 0.73
N ALA A 141 -0.50 -1.57 1.79
CA ALA A 141 -0.43 -1.05 3.15
C ALA A 141 1.03 -0.92 3.63
N ARG A 142 1.87 -1.95 3.37
CA ARG A 142 3.31 -1.92 3.68
C ARG A 142 4.04 -0.79 2.97
N LYS A 143 3.68 -0.47 1.72
CA LYS A 143 4.29 0.63 0.95
C LYS A 143 3.92 2.01 1.49
N ILE A 144 2.73 2.18 2.04
CA ILE A 144 2.29 3.43 2.67
C ILE A 144 3.08 3.71 3.95
N ALA A 145 3.56 2.66 4.63
CA ALA A 145 4.48 2.73 5.77
C ALA A 145 4.01 3.70 6.87
N VAL A 146 2.78 3.53 7.36
CA VAL A 146 2.37 4.18 8.60
C VAL A 146 3.05 3.43 9.74
N ALA A 147 3.90 4.14 10.48
CA ALA A 147 4.66 3.56 11.58
C ALA A 147 3.73 2.84 12.58
N ASP A 148 4.07 1.62 12.94
CA ASP A 148 3.40 0.78 13.95
C ASP A 148 1.95 0.36 13.64
N VAL A 149 1.47 0.58 12.41
CA VAL A 149 0.17 0.07 11.96
C VAL A 149 0.40 -0.74 10.68
N THR A 150 0.61 -2.03 10.88
CA THR A 150 0.63 -3.01 9.79
C THR A 150 -0.66 -3.82 9.86
N THR A 151 -1.39 -3.88 8.77
CA THR A 151 -2.70 -4.55 8.69
C THR A 151 -2.60 -6.08 8.86
N VAL A 152 -1.38 -6.65 8.89
CA VAL A 152 -1.15 -8.09 8.77
C VAL A 152 -0.31 -8.69 9.91
N VAL A 153 0.31 -7.88 10.79
CA VAL A 153 1.24 -8.43 11.82
C VAL A 153 0.83 -7.98 13.22
N VAL A 154 -0.23 -8.59 13.73
CA VAL A 154 -0.74 -8.32 15.08
C VAL A 154 0.30 -8.72 16.14
N THR A 155 0.99 -9.85 15.96
CA THR A 155 1.99 -10.34 16.92
C THR A 155 3.11 -9.33 17.17
N SER A 156 3.70 -8.75 16.13
CA SER A 156 4.74 -7.72 16.29
C SER A 156 4.18 -6.45 16.95
N THR A 157 2.92 -6.11 16.68
CA THR A 157 2.23 -4.99 17.32
C THR A 157 2.06 -5.23 18.81
N ILE A 158 1.66 -6.45 19.23
CA ILE A 158 1.52 -6.84 20.63
C ILE A 158 2.89 -6.85 21.33
N VAL A 159 3.92 -7.44 20.69
CA VAL A 159 5.29 -7.41 21.24
C VAL A 159 5.75 -5.97 21.45
N GLY A 160 5.60 -5.10 20.44
CA GLY A 160 5.97 -3.70 20.56
C GLY A 160 5.11 -2.91 21.57
N LEU A 161 3.84 -3.32 21.78
CA LEU A 161 2.99 -2.76 22.83
C LEU A 161 3.56 -3.00 24.23
N ALA A 162 4.05 -4.21 24.46
CA ALA A 162 4.64 -4.60 25.74
C ALA A 162 6.06 -4.03 25.91
N SER A 163 6.97 -4.33 24.97
CA SER A 163 8.39 -4.03 25.06
C SER A 163 8.73 -2.54 25.02
N GLU A 164 7.92 -1.72 24.33
CA GLU A 164 8.12 -0.26 24.28
C GLU A 164 7.20 0.51 25.23
N SER A 165 6.47 -0.20 26.11
CA SER A 165 5.63 0.42 27.13
C SER A 165 6.48 1.15 28.19
N LYS A 166 5.86 2.09 28.88
CA LYS A 166 6.51 2.73 30.04
C LYS A 166 6.89 1.75 31.14
N LEU A 167 6.14 0.63 31.27
CA LEU A 167 6.43 -0.44 32.22
C LEU A 167 7.73 -1.16 31.92
N ALA A 168 8.10 -1.26 30.63
CA ALA A 168 9.35 -1.85 30.17
C ALA A 168 10.49 -0.82 29.98
N GLY A 169 10.33 0.42 30.50
CA GLY A 169 11.31 1.48 30.36
C GLY A 169 11.29 2.18 28.99
N GLY A 170 10.33 1.88 28.14
CA GLY A 170 10.15 2.50 26.83
C GLY A 170 9.45 3.86 26.89
N THR A 171 9.41 4.55 25.74
CA THR A 171 8.80 5.88 25.64
C THR A 171 7.27 5.86 25.65
N GLY A 172 6.65 4.73 25.33
CA GLY A 172 5.19 4.57 25.16
C GLY A 172 4.58 5.42 24.04
N LYS A 173 5.39 6.04 23.18
CA LYS A 173 4.96 7.04 22.19
C LYS A 173 3.87 6.54 21.22
N ASN A 174 3.93 5.28 20.80
CA ASN A 174 3.00 4.69 19.84
C ASN A 174 1.97 3.74 20.48
N PHE A 175 1.96 3.67 21.82
CA PHE A 175 1.09 2.80 22.59
C PHE A 175 -0.40 2.90 22.19
N PRO A 176 -1.03 4.10 22.09
CA PRO A 176 -2.46 4.19 21.74
C PRO A 176 -2.78 3.66 20.34
N ARG A 177 -1.87 3.83 19.36
CA ARG A 177 -2.07 3.36 17.98
C ARG A 177 -2.01 1.84 17.91
N ARG A 178 -1.10 1.22 18.65
CA ARG A 178 -0.95 -0.24 18.73
C ARG A 178 -2.14 -0.88 19.42
N VAL A 179 -2.57 -0.32 20.56
CA VAL A 179 -3.80 -0.78 21.24
C VAL A 179 -4.99 -0.70 20.29
N LEU A 180 -5.16 0.45 19.61
CA LEU A 180 -6.28 0.65 18.69
C LEU A 180 -6.23 -0.34 17.51
N ALA A 181 -5.06 -0.66 16.97
CA ALA A 181 -4.93 -1.66 15.91
C ALA A 181 -5.36 -3.07 16.39
N VAL A 182 -4.93 -3.48 17.59
CA VAL A 182 -5.32 -4.77 18.17
C VAL A 182 -6.83 -4.82 18.47
N VAL A 183 -7.38 -3.74 19.04
CA VAL A 183 -8.82 -3.64 19.31
C VAL A 183 -9.64 -3.67 18.02
N LEU A 184 -9.18 -3.00 16.97
CA LEU A 184 -9.91 -2.96 15.70
C LEU A 184 -9.89 -4.28 14.94
N ILE A 185 -8.79 -5.04 14.97
CA ILE A 185 -8.81 -6.36 14.34
C ILE A 185 -9.71 -7.33 15.12
N LEU A 186 -9.68 -7.27 16.45
CA LEU A 186 -10.58 -8.04 17.31
C LEU A 186 -12.06 -7.68 17.06
N ALA A 187 -12.37 -6.38 17.04
CA ALA A 187 -13.71 -5.90 16.74
C ALA A 187 -14.15 -6.27 15.32
N GLY A 188 -13.23 -6.18 14.34
CA GLY A 188 -13.47 -6.61 12.97
C GLY A 188 -13.82 -8.09 12.88
N ALA A 189 -13.06 -8.95 13.57
CA ALA A 189 -13.34 -10.38 13.61
C ALA A 189 -14.70 -10.68 14.28
N GLY A 190 -15.02 -9.99 15.38
CA GLY A 190 -16.32 -10.13 16.02
C GLY A 190 -17.48 -9.69 15.13
N VAL A 191 -17.35 -8.55 14.45
CA VAL A 191 -18.35 -8.08 13.47
C VAL A 191 -18.44 -9.05 12.29
N GLY A 192 -17.33 -9.56 11.76
CA GLY A 192 -17.32 -10.55 10.70
C GLY A 192 -18.07 -11.83 11.07
N ALA A 193 -17.86 -12.34 12.29
CA ALA A 193 -18.59 -13.50 12.82
C ALA A 193 -20.11 -13.23 12.96
N LEU A 194 -20.50 -12.03 13.39
CA LEU A 194 -21.92 -11.65 13.46
C LEU A 194 -22.55 -11.51 12.07
N LEU A 195 -21.86 -10.88 11.12
CA LEU A 195 -22.36 -10.72 9.75
C LEU A 195 -22.49 -12.07 9.03
N LEU A 196 -21.63 -13.04 9.35
CA LEU A 196 -21.71 -14.40 8.82
C LEU A 196 -22.98 -15.13 9.26
N GLN A 197 -23.54 -14.82 10.45
CA GLN A 197 -24.84 -15.40 10.89
C GLN A 197 -26.00 -14.99 9.96
N VAL A 198 -25.87 -13.85 9.26
CA VAL A 198 -26.83 -13.41 8.26
C VAL A 198 -26.55 -14.08 6.92
N HIS A 199 -25.34 -13.85 6.38
CA HIS A 199 -24.88 -14.46 5.13
C HIS A 199 -23.39 -14.16 4.92
N ILE A 200 -22.64 -15.11 4.36
CA ILE A 200 -21.20 -14.95 4.08
C ILE A 200 -20.90 -13.72 3.20
N GLY A 201 -21.76 -13.45 2.22
CA GLY A 201 -21.63 -12.30 1.31
C GLY A 201 -21.77 -10.95 1.99
N VAL A 202 -22.49 -10.87 3.11
CA VAL A 202 -22.65 -9.61 3.86
C VAL A 202 -21.32 -9.20 4.49
N GLY A 203 -20.59 -10.13 5.08
CA GLY A 203 -19.27 -9.87 5.66
C GLY A 203 -18.27 -9.40 4.60
N MET A 204 -18.21 -10.09 3.46
CA MET A 204 -17.36 -9.70 2.32
C MET A 204 -17.77 -8.35 1.74
N GLY A 205 -19.08 -8.10 1.60
CA GLY A 205 -19.64 -6.86 1.07
C GLY A 205 -19.29 -5.65 1.94
N VAL A 206 -19.45 -5.76 3.27
CA VAL A 206 -19.09 -4.71 4.23
C VAL A 206 -17.59 -4.43 4.18
N ALA A 207 -16.74 -5.46 4.20
CA ALA A 207 -15.30 -5.29 4.11
C ALA A 207 -14.87 -4.67 2.77
N GLY A 208 -15.48 -5.12 1.66
CA GLY A 208 -15.25 -4.57 0.32
C GLY A 208 -15.66 -3.10 0.21
N GLY A 209 -16.84 -2.74 0.70
CA GLY A 209 -17.34 -1.37 0.73
C GLY A 209 -16.45 -0.42 1.54
N LEU A 210 -16.02 -0.85 2.73
CA LEU A 210 -15.08 -0.08 3.55
C LEU A 210 -13.72 0.08 2.87
N THR A 211 -13.22 -0.96 2.20
CA THR A 211 -11.95 -0.90 1.45
C THR A 211 -12.05 0.05 0.25
N LEU A 212 -13.18 0.05 -0.48
CA LEU A 212 -13.46 1.01 -1.56
C LEU A 212 -13.55 2.45 -1.04
N LEU A 213 -14.19 2.64 0.12
CA LEU A 213 -14.25 3.95 0.77
C LEU A 213 -12.86 4.47 1.13
N VAL A 214 -11.98 3.60 1.62
CA VAL A 214 -10.56 3.92 1.88
C VAL A 214 -9.84 4.30 0.58
N ALA A 215 -10.04 3.54 -0.51
CA ALA A 215 -9.46 3.84 -1.81
C ALA A 215 -9.91 5.20 -2.35
N LEU A 216 -11.20 5.50 -2.28
CA LEU A 216 -11.79 6.77 -2.70
C LEU A 216 -11.26 7.95 -1.86
N THR A 217 -11.28 7.81 -0.54
CA THR A 217 -10.77 8.84 0.38
C THR A 217 -9.30 9.14 0.09
N GLY A 218 -8.49 8.10 -0.11
CA GLY A 218 -7.08 8.25 -0.44
C GLY A 218 -6.84 8.90 -1.80
N HIS A 219 -7.70 8.63 -2.79
CA HIS A 219 -7.68 9.30 -4.09
C HIS A 219 -7.93 10.81 -3.95
N LEU A 220 -9.02 11.19 -3.29
CA LEU A 220 -9.41 12.58 -3.09
C LEU A 220 -8.35 13.38 -2.31
N LEU A 221 -7.75 12.78 -1.28
CA LEU A 221 -6.67 13.43 -0.52
C LEU A 221 -5.42 13.66 -1.36
N ARG A 222 -5.10 12.72 -2.25
CA ARG A 222 -3.97 12.84 -3.17
C ARG A 222 -4.19 13.97 -4.17
N GLU A 223 -5.39 14.12 -4.72
CA GLU A 223 -5.71 15.20 -5.66
C GLU A 223 -5.62 16.57 -4.98
N ARG A 224 -6.22 16.73 -3.82
CA ARG A 224 -6.10 17.97 -3.02
C ARG A 224 -4.63 18.31 -2.69
N ARG A 225 -3.81 17.32 -2.44
CA ARG A 225 -2.38 17.53 -2.20
C ARG A 225 -1.68 18.07 -3.44
N ARG A 226 -1.97 17.52 -4.61
CA ARG A 226 -1.42 17.98 -5.89
C ARG A 226 -1.81 19.42 -6.20
N GLU A 227 -3.07 19.78 -5.96
CA GLU A 227 -3.55 21.15 -6.15
C GLU A 227 -2.82 22.14 -5.22
N VAL A 228 -2.61 21.77 -3.94
CA VAL A 228 -1.88 22.63 -2.99
C VAL A 228 -0.43 22.77 -3.41
N GLU A 229 0.25 21.66 -3.76
CA GLU A 229 1.65 21.68 -4.22
C GLU A 229 1.80 22.51 -5.52
N ALA A 230 0.84 22.45 -6.45
CA ALA A 230 0.84 23.21 -7.67
C ALA A 230 0.67 24.72 -7.39
N ARG A 231 -0.25 25.12 -6.53
CA ARG A 231 -0.45 26.53 -6.11
C ARG A 231 0.77 27.08 -5.37
N GLU A 232 1.41 26.28 -4.50
CA GLU A 232 2.64 26.69 -3.82
C GLU A 232 3.81 26.89 -4.81
N ALA A 233 3.93 26.01 -5.81
CA ALA A 233 4.94 26.14 -6.87
C ALA A 233 4.70 27.37 -7.74
N GLU A 234 3.46 27.67 -8.10
CA GLU A 234 3.08 28.85 -8.88
C GLU A 234 3.36 30.16 -8.09
N ALA A 235 3.00 30.19 -6.80
CA ALA A 235 3.29 31.33 -5.93
C ALA A 235 4.79 31.55 -5.75
N ALA A 236 5.58 30.47 -5.62
CA ALA A 236 7.05 30.56 -5.52
C ALA A 236 7.66 31.08 -6.83
N ALA A 237 7.18 30.63 -7.99
CA ALA A 237 7.63 31.10 -9.29
C ALA A 237 7.29 32.59 -9.52
N ALA A 238 6.09 33.02 -9.14
CA ALA A 238 5.70 34.43 -9.20
C ALA A 238 6.58 35.32 -8.32
N THR A 239 6.90 34.86 -7.11
CA THR A 239 7.79 35.58 -6.19
C THR A 239 9.22 35.66 -6.74
N ALA A 240 9.73 34.57 -7.32
CA ALA A 240 11.06 34.55 -7.94
C ALA A 240 11.15 35.49 -9.14
N SER A 241 10.11 35.57 -9.98
CA SER A 241 10.01 36.48 -11.10
C SER A 241 9.97 37.95 -10.66
N ALA A 242 9.25 38.25 -9.57
CA ALA A 242 9.17 39.61 -9.02
C ALA A 242 10.48 40.07 -8.35
N THR A 243 11.35 39.13 -7.91
CA THR A 243 12.61 39.42 -7.21
C THR A 243 13.81 39.40 -8.16
N ALA A 244 13.62 39.04 -9.44
CA ALA A 244 14.71 39.08 -10.42
C ALA A 244 15.14 40.53 -10.66
N PRO A 245 16.43 40.90 -10.46
CA PRO A 245 16.88 42.27 -10.65
C PRO A 245 16.77 42.67 -12.11
N ALA A 246 16.22 43.87 -12.36
CA ALA A 246 16.02 44.48 -13.69
C ALA A 246 17.36 44.90 -14.40
N SER A 247 18.49 44.28 -14.05
CA SER A 247 19.83 44.69 -14.50
C SER A 247 20.41 43.90 -15.68
N ALA A 248 19.59 43.15 -16.43
CA ALA A 248 20.07 42.40 -17.60
C ALA A 248 19.79 43.05 -18.98
N THR A 249 19.28 44.28 -19.04
CA THR A 249 18.91 44.93 -20.31
C THR A 249 19.63 46.25 -20.53
N ALA A 250 20.89 46.42 -20.08
CA ALA A 250 21.63 47.63 -20.39
C ALA A 250 23.12 47.29 -20.63
N SER A 251 23.47 46.67 -21.75
CA SER A 251 24.79 46.76 -22.38
C SER A 251 24.81 46.00 -23.71
N ALA A 252 24.17 46.50 -24.71
CA ALA A 252 24.52 46.19 -26.10
C ALA A 252 24.61 47.54 -26.88
N THR A 253 25.72 48.21 -26.69
CA THR A 253 26.13 49.26 -27.60
C THR A 253 26.82 48.61 -28.81
N PRO A 254 26.39 48.90 -30.04
CA PRO A 254 27.09 48.39 -31.21
C PRO A 254 28.30 49.31 -31.49
N ALA A 255 29.51 48.74 -31.33
CA ALA A 255 30.70 49.38 -31.88
C ALA A 255 30.85 48.98 -33.34
N ALA A 256 30.68 49.95 -34.21
CA ALA A 256 30.92 49.86 -35.64
C ALA A 256 32.41 50.00 -35.96
N SER A 257 32.85 49.25 -37.00
CA SER A 257 33.84 49.62 -38.00
C SER A 257 35.29 49.84 -37.60
N ALA A 258 36.17 48.99 -38.12
CA ALA A 258 37.22 49.35 -39.09
C ALA A 258 38.08 48.11 -39.39
N ALA A 259 37.96 47.61 -40.52
CA ALA A 259 38.92 47.55 -41.65
C ALA A 259 40.30 46.89 -41.43
N SER A 260 40.52 45.92 -42.31
CA SER A 260 41.75 45.77 -43.14
C SER A 260 42.94 44.98 -42.56
N GLY A 261 43.27 43.91 -43.27
CA GLY A 261 44.61 43.67 -43.63
C GLY A 261 45.19 42.31 -43.37
N ALA A 262 45.34 41.58 -44.49
CA ALA A 262 46.48 40.71 -44.79
C ALA A 262 46.69 39.43 -43.97
N GLN A 263 46.46 38.25 -44.46
CA GLN A 263 47.24 37.52 -45.44
C GLN A 263 48.31 36.57 -44.84
N GLU A 264 48.16 35.32 -45.28
CA GLU A 264 49.23 34.32 -45.53
C GLU A 264 49.95 33.72 -44.27
N ALA A 265 50.06 32.48 -44.15
CA ALA A 265 50.44 31.36 -44.96
C ALA A 265 50.87 30.18 -44.08
N ARG A 266 50.58 28.98 -44.58
CA ARG A 266 51.42 27.77 -44.52
C ARG A 266 51.52 27.03 -43.18
N SER A 267 51.08 25.84 -43.19
CA SER A 267 51.64 24.60 -43.78
C SER A 267 52.08 23.63 -42.69
N ALA A 268 51.64 22.45 -42.91
CA ALA A 268 52.29 21.16 -42.61
C ALA A 268 51.85 20.41 -41.32
N ALA A 269 51.12 19.36 -41.55
CA ALA A 269 51.23 18.09 -40.83
C ALA A 269 52.63 17.47 -41.16
N PRO A 270 53.09 16.33 -40.65
CA PRO A 270 52.33 15.21 -40.02
C PRO A 270 53.15 14.47 -38.91
N GLY A 271 52.58 13.36 -38.48
CA GLY A 271 53.35 12.23 -37.89
C GLY A 271 52.87 11.87 -36.51
N ALA A 272 52.17 10.85 -36.31
CA ALA A 272 52.47 9.41 -36.38
C ALA A 272 52.92 8.86 -35.00
N ASN A 273 52.22 7.83 -34.67
CA ASN A 273 52.64 6.64 -33.93
C ASN A 273 52.76 6.70 -32.40
N GLY A 274 52.13 5.75 -31.82
CA GLY A 274 52.64 4.58 -31.12
C GLY A 274 51.84 4.37 -29.84
N ASP A 275 51.04 3.45 -29.84
CA ASP A 275 51.20 2.04 -29.46
C ASP A 275 51.24 1.82 -27.93
N ALA A 276 50.32 0.97 -27.52
CA ALA A 276 50.43 -0.20 -26.65
C ALA A 276 50.35 -0.08 -25.15
N ARG A 277 49.44 -0.87 -24.68
CA ARG A 277 49.48 -1.75 -23.50
C ARG A 277 49.16 -1.20 -22.10
N GLY A 278 48.21 -1.91 -21.52
CA GLY A 278 47.95 -2.06 -20.09
C GLY A 278 46.52 -2.39 -19.84
#